data_a3b18aaca913dce2e52855b3f841f305
#
_entry.id   a3b18aaca913dce2e52855b3f841f305
#
_cell.length_a   1.000
_cell.length_b   1.000
_cell.length_c   1.000
_cell.angle_alpha   90.00
_cell.angle_beta   90.00
_cell.angle_gamma   90.00
#
_symmetry.space_group_name_H-M   'P 1'
#
loop_
_entity.id
_entity.type
_entity.pdbx_description
1 polymer ?
#
loop_
_entity_poly.entity_id
_entity_poly.type
_entity_poly.pdbx_seq_one_letter_code
_entity_poly.pdbx_strand_id
1 'polypeptide(L)'
;MMLMKPDVSNMTLEIIEAIKNKETVVFEYGKQELRNIKPEGFFGDYDGFQGTDIQLNQFRRFKFSEVTDWIGVKPTVMKEFTIAVPCTIHYEVVANNKKEAIHIFLANPLDINGIVDIEETANEEFEIINEEELSGL
;
A
#
# COMPACT_ATOMS: atom_id res chain seq x y z
N MET A 1 14.74 -13.49 0.15
CA MET A 1 13.65 -13.55 -0.82
C MET A 1 14.01 -12.71 -2.03
N MET A 2 14.00 -13.31 -3.20
CA MET A 2 14.24 -12.55 -4.43
C MET A 2 12.98 -11.84 -4.85
N LEU A 3 13.06 -10.50 -4.90
CA LEU A 3 12.00 -9.71 -5.51
C LEU A 3 12.08 -9.92 -7.02
N MET A 4 11.03 -10.47 -7.60
CA MET A 4 10.94 -10.59 -9.05
C MET A 4 10.77 -9.20 -9.65
N LYS A 5 11.58 -8.89 -10.68
CA LYS A 5 11.38 -7.66 -11.44
C LYS A 5 10.03 -7.69 -12.14
N PRO A 6 9.35 -6.54 -12.23
CA PRO A 6 8.10 -6.46 -12.98
C PRO A 6 8.29 -6.88 -14.43
N ASP A 7 7.26 -7.50 -15.00
CA ASP A 7 7.27 -7.88 -16.41
C ASP A 7 7.12 -6.63 -17.29
N VAL A 8 8.13 -6.37 -18.12
CA VAL A 8 8.15 -5.22 -19.00
C VAL A 8 6.99 -5.25 -20.00
N SER A 9 6.64 -6.43 -20.51
CA SER A 9 5.51 -6.56 -21.44
C SER A 9 4.20 -6.16 -20.79
N ASN A 10 3.98 -6.56 -19.56
CA ASN A 10 2.78 -6.21 -18.82
C ASN A 10 2.72 -4.71 -18.52
N MET A 11 3.84 -4.12 -18.07
CA MET A 11 3.93 -2.68 -17.84
C MET A 11 3.63 -1.90 -19.12
N THR A 12 4.19 -2.32 -20.25
CA THR A 12 3.97 -1.68 -21.54
C THR A 12 2.52 -1.67 -21.94
N LEU A 13 1.83 -2.80 -21.81
CA LEU A 13 0.41 -2.90 -22.13
C LEU A 13 -0.46 -2.01 -21.24
N GLU A 14 -0.18 -1.99 -19.95
CA GLU A 14 -0.92 -1.13 -19.02
C GLU A 14 -0.66 0.35 -19.29
N ILE A 15 0.57 0.72 -19.64
CA ILE A 15 0.91 2.10 -20.00
C ILE A 15 0.20 2.53 -21.27
N ILE A 16 0.15 1.69 -22.30
CA ILE A 16 -0.57 1.98 -23.54
C ILE A 16 -2.05 2.25 -23.22
N GLU A 17 -2.65 1.43 -22.41
CA GLU A 17 -4.04 1.60 -22.00
C GLU A 17 -4.25 2.87 -21.18
N ALA A 18 -3.34 3.15 -20.26
CA ALA A 18 -3.38 4.38 -19.45
C ALA A 18 -3.24 5.64 -20.31
N ILE A 19 -2.39 5.63 -21.32
CA ILE A 19 -2.26 6.75 -22.28
C ILE A 19 -3.59 6.95 -23.02
N LYS A 20 -4.17 5.86 -23.51
CA LYS A 20 -5.43 5.87 -24.24
C LYS A 20 -6.57 6.43 -23.40
N ASN A 21 -6.65 6.05 -22.15
CA ASN A 21 -7.72 6.43 -21.23
C ASN A 21 -7.39 7.66 -20.40
N LYS A 22 -6.22 8.25 -20.58
CA LYS A 22 -5.73 9.39 -19.80
C LYS A 22 -5.69 9.12 -18.29
N GLU A 23 -5.30 7.92 -17.94
CA GLU A 23 -5.18 7.47 -16.56
C GLU A 23 -3.75 7.62 -16.03
N THR A 24 -3.59 7.46 -14.73
CA THR A 24 -2.31 7.55 -14.04
C THR A 24 -1.81 6.16 -13.71
N VAL A 25 -0.51 5.91 -13.86
CA VAL A 25 0.14 4.68 -13.41
C VAL A 25 0.90 4.95 -12.13
N VAL A 26 0.94 3.93 -11.27
CA VAL A 26 1.63 3.98 -9.98
C VAL A 26 2.66 2.88 -9.94
N PHE A 27 3.89 3.22 -9.55
CA PHE A 27 4.99 2.28 -9.46
C PHE A 27 6.06 2.78 -8.49
N GLU A 28 6.90 1.86 -8.04
CA GLU A 28 8.06 2.18 -7.22
C GLU A 28 9.28 2.30 -8.14
N TYR A 29 10.03 3.37 -7.98
CA TYR A 29 11.17 3.68 -8.83
C TYR A 29 12.42 3.96 -7.99
N GLY A 30 13.48 3.21 -8.27
CA GLY A 30 14.74 3.37 -7.55
C GLY A 30 14.65 3.00 -6.08
N LYS A 31 14.92 3.93 -5.18
CA LYS A 31 14.99 3.69 -3.74
C LYS A 31 13.64 3.79 -3.04
N GLN A 32 12.71 2.90 -3.38
CA GLN A 32 11.40 2.78 -2.71
C GLN A 32 10.55 4.06 -2.74
N GLU A 33 10.69 4.87 -3.79
CA GLU A 33 9.84 6.02 -3.98
C GLU A 33 8.66 5.68 -4.89
N LEU A 34 7.46 5.84 -4.38
CA LEU A 34 6.26 5.68 -5.21
C LEU A 34 6.10 6.88 -6.12
N ARG A 35 5.84 6.59 -7.40
CA ARG A 35 5.58 7.61 -8.42
C ARG A 35 4.17 7.48 -8.94
N ASN A 36 3.53 8.62 -9.14
CA ASN A 36 2.21 8.73 -9.77
C ASN A 36 2.39 9.50 -11.05
N ILE A 37 2.35 8.80 -12.18
CA ILE A 37 2.72 9.37 -13.48
C ILE A 37 1.56 9.25 -14.45
N LYS A 38 1.23 10.36 -15.11
CA LYS A 38 0.33 10.34 -16.25
C LYS A 38 1.19 10.12 -17.50
N PRO A 39 1.21 8.88 -18.04
CA PRO A 39 2.10 8.56 -19.13
C PRO A 39 1.67 9.23 -20.42
N GLU A 40 2.65 9.61 -21.25
CA GLU A 40 2.42 10.28 -22.52
C GLU A 40 3.05 9.55 -23.70
N GLY A 41 4.02 8.68 -23.47
CA GLY A 41 4.69 7.94 -24.53
C GLY A 41 5.85 7.10 -24.02
N PHE A 42 6.57 6.51 -24.96
CA PHE A 42 7.76 5.73 -24.72
C PHE A 42 8.98 6.42 -25.31
N PHE A 43 10.16 6.12 -24.81
CA PHE A 43 11.40 6.64 -25.36
C PHE A 43 12.34 5.49 -25.72
N GLY A 44 13.31 5.80 -26.60
CA GLY A 44 14.24 4.80 -27.10
C GLY A 44 13.50 3.72 -27.87
N ASP A 45 13.98 2.48 -27.76
CA ASP A 45 13.34 1.31 -28.35
C ASP A 45 12.51 0.58 -27.28
N TYR A 46 11.54 1.29 -26.71
CA TYR A 46 10.75 0.83 -25.56
C TYR A 46 11.62 0.54 -24.33
N ASP A 47 12.68 1.33 -24.14
CA ASP A 47 13.56 1.21 -22.96
C ASP A 47 12.89 1.75 -21.70
N GLY A 48 11.92 2.62 -21.86
CA GLY A 48 11.16 3.20 -20.77
C GLY A 48 10.02 4.04 -21.29
N PHE A 49 9.40 4.76 -20.39
CA PHE A 49 8.28 5.63 -20.71
C PHE A 49 8.46 7.01 -20.11
N GLN A 50 7.67 7.95 -20.58
CA GLN A 50 7.74 9.32 -20.14
C GLN A 50 6.34 9.87 -19.89
N GLY A 51 6.25 10.81 -19.00
CA GLY A 51 4.99 11.43 -18.66
C GLY A 51 5.14 12.47 -17.56
N THR A 52 4.01 12.97 -17.10
CA THR A 52 3.96 14.00 -16.06
C THR A 52 3.81 13.37 -14.69
N ASP A 53 4.75 13.68 -13.81
CA ASP A 53 4.63 13.38 -12.39
C ASP A 53 3.58 14.32 -11.79
N ILE A 54 2.42 13.79 -11.43
CA ILE A 54 1.30 14.62 -10.97
C ILE A 54 1.52 15.23 -9.59
N GLN A 55 2.38 14.64 -8.77
CA GLN A 55 2.70 15.18 -7.45
C GLN A 55 3.67 16.35 -7.52
N LEU A 56 4.66 16.25 -8.43
CA LEU A 56 5.68 17.29 -8.61
C LEU A 56 5.35 18.26 -9.75
N ASN A 57 4.34 17.94 -10.55
CA ASN A 57 3.97 18.68 -11.74
C ASN A 57 5.17 18.88 -12.69
N GLN A 58 5.92 17.80 -12.92
CA GLN A 58 7.11 17.81 -13.77
C GLN A 58 7.07 16.66 -14.76
N PHE A 59 7.51 16.94 -16.00
CA PHE A 59 7.72 15.92 -17.01
C PHE A 59 8.98 15.13 -16.68
N ARG A 60 8.89 13.78 -16.70
CA ARG A 60 10.02 12.90 -16.39
C ARG A 60 10.04 11.68 -17.29
N ARG A 61 11.22 11.06 -17.38
CA ARG A 61 11.45 9.80 -18.08
C ARG A 61 11.80 8.71 -17.06
N PHE A 62 11.30 7.51 -17.30
CA PHE A 62 11.52 6.37 -16.42
C PHE A 62 11.97 5.16 -17.22
N LYS A 63 13.10 4.59 -16.82
CA LYS A 63 13.60 3.36 -17.42
C LYS A 63 12.92 2.16 -16.80
N PHE A 64 12.47 1.22 -17.61
CA PHE A 64 11.86 -0.02 -17.08
C PHE A 64 12.83 -0.79 -16.19
N SER A 65 14.12 -0.75 -16.49
CA SER A 65 15.15 -1.44 -15.70
C SER A 65 15.26 -0.93 -14.26
N GLU A 66 14.78 0.27 -13.97
CA GLU A 66 14.85 0.90 -12.66
C GLU A 66 13.51 0.88 -11.90
N VAL A 67 12.46 0.34 -12.52
CA VAL A 67 11.18 0.09 -11.83
C VAL A 67 11.36 -1.12 -10.93
N THR A 68 11.21 -0.90 -9.64
CA THR A 68 11.40 -1.95 -8.64
C THR A 68 10.11 -2.67 -8.27
N ASP A 69 8.98 -1.99 -8.42
CA ASP A 69 7.66 -2.59 -8.21
C ASP A 69 6.62 -1.88 -9.07
N TRP A 70 5.73 -2.63 -9.66
CA TRP A 70 4.66 -2.11 -10.50
C TRP A 70 3.32 -2.29 -9.81
N ILE A 71 2.72 -1.18 -9.38
CA ILE A 71 1.42 -1.20 -8.71
C ILE A 71 0.29 -1.31 -9.74
N GLY A 72 0.39 -0.54 -10.82
CA GLY A 72 -0.56 -0.60 -11.91
C GLY A 72 -1.26 0.72 -12.20
N VAL A 73 -2.34 0.62 -12.97
CA VAL A 73 -3.15 1.77 -13.34
C VAL A 73 -4.02 2.17 -12.15
N LYS A 74 -4.01 3.46 -11.83
CA LYS A 74 -4.86 4.00 -10.76
C LYS A 74 -6.31 4.00 -11.25
N PRO A 75 -7.21 3.30 -10.57
CA PRO A 75 -8.60 3.23 -11.00
C PRO A 75 -9.30 4.59 -10.85
N THR A 76 -10.32 4.81 -11.68
CA THR A 76 -11.18 6.00 -11.56
C THR A 76 -12.02 5.98 -10.30
N VAL A 77 -12.29 4.79 -9.78
CA VAL A 77 -12.98 4.60 -8.49
C VAL A 77 -11.96 4.09 -7.49
N MET A 78 -11.72 4.86 -6.44
CA MET A 78 -10.86 4.44 -5.35
C MET A 78 -11.65 3.57 -4.38
N LYS A 79 -10.98 2.61 -3.76
CA LYS A 79 -11.58 1.71 -2.79
C LYS A 79 -10.88 1.85 -1.45
N GLU A 80 -11.62 1.69 -0.38
CA GLU A 80 -11.09 1.64 0.96
C GLU A 80 -10.98 0.18 1.38
N PHE A 81 -9.82 -0.18 1.91
CA PHE A 81 -9.56 -1.53 2.41
C PHE A 81 -9.36 -1.49 3.91
N THR A 82 -9.98 -2.44 4.62
CA THR A 82 -9.69 -2.65 6.04
C THR A 82 -8.73 -3.82 6.16
N ILE A 83 -7.59 -3.58 6.77
CA ILE A 83 -6.55 -4.59 6.92
C ILE A 83 -6.53 -5.04 8.38
N ALA A 84 -6.70 -6.35 8.61
CA ALA A 84 -6.57 -6.95 9.93
C ALA A 84 -5.11 -7.28 10.18
N VAL A 85 -4.54 -6.69 11.23
CA VAL A 85 -3.15 -6.94 11.63
C VAL A 85 -3.16 -7.78 12.90
N PRO A 86 -2.70 -9.04 12.86
CA PRO A 86 -2.56 -9.85 14.06
C PRO A 86 -1.58 -9.20 15.02
N CYS A 87 -1.99 -9.05 16.26
CA CYS A 87 -1.13 -8.44 17.29
C CYS A 87 -1.45 -9.01 18.67
N THR A 88 -0.47 -8.87 19.58
CA THR A 88 -0.62 -9.17 20.98
C THR A 88 -0.67 -7.85 21.75
N ILE A 89 -1.70 -7.67 22.58
CA ILE A 89 -1.83 -6.46 23.38
C ILE A 89 -1.45 -6.83 24.82
N HIS A 90 -0.47 -6.12 25.37
CA HIS A 90 -0.06 -6.25 26.75
C HIS A 90 -0.84 -5.22 27.57
N TYR A 91 -1.58 -5.73 28.55
CA TYR A 91 -2.49 -4.91 29.34
C TYR A 91 -2.16 -5.03 30.81
N GLU A 92 -1.98 -3.90 31.49
CA GLU A 92 -1.69 -3.86 32.92
C GLU A 92 -2.95 -3.59 33.73
N VAL A 93 -3.18 -4.43 34.73
CA VAL A 93 -4.32 -4.31 35.63
C VAL A 93 -3.82 -4.37 37.06
N VAL A 94 -4.21 -3.41 37.89
CA VAL A 94 -3.93 -3.43 39.34
C VAL A 94 -5.00 -4.23 40.03
N ALA A 95 -4.59 -5.32 40.68
CA ALA A 95 -5.49 -6.25 41.33
C ALA A 95 -4.79 -7.00 42.47
N ASN A 96 -5.56 -7.61 43.38
CA ASN A 96 -5.02 -8.36 44.50
C ASN A 96 -4.54 -9.75 44.08
N ASN A 97 -5.12 -10.31 43.05
CA ASN A 97 -4.77 -11.64 42.56
C ASN A 97 -5.11 -11.78 41.06
N LYS A 98 -4.68 -12.88 40.49
CA LYS A 98 -4.87 -13.18 39.06
C LYS A 98 -6.34 -13.24 38.65
N LYS A 99 -7.18 -13.85 39.49
CA LYS A 99 -8.61 -14.01 39.19
C LYS A 99 -9.31 -12.66 39.15
N GLU A 100 -8.99 -11.77 40.09
CA GLU A 100 -9.51 -10.41 40.09
C GLU A 100 -9.03 -9.60 38.90
N ALA A 101 -7.75 -9.75 38.50
CA ALA A 101 -7.22 -9.09 37.34
C ALA A 101 -7.98 -9.45 36.07
N ILE A 102 -8.25 -10.72 35.88
CA ILE A 102 -9.04 -11.21 34.74
C ILE A 102 -10.46 -10.65 34.78
N HIS A 103 -11.07 -10.61 35.95
CA HIS A 103 -12.40 -10.06 36.11
C HIS A 103 -12.49 -8.58 35.78
N ILE A 104 -11.52 -7.80 36.23
CA ILE A 104 -11.42 -6.36 35.92
C ILE A 104 -11.25 -6.14 34.45
N PHE A 105 -10.36 -6.91 33.81
CA PHE A 105 -10.12 -6.81 32.38
C PHE A 105 -11.37 -7.14 31.55
N LEU A 106 -12.09 -8.19 31.92
CA LEU A 106 -13.33 -8.59 31.23
C LEU A 106 -14.47 -7.58 31.40
N ALA A 107 -14.47 -6.84 32.51
CA ALA A 107 -15.48 -5.80 32.75
C ALA A 107 -15.23 -4.56 31.85
N ASN A 108 -13.97 -4.24 31.56
CA ASN A 108 -13.58 -3.09 30.74
C ASN A 108 -12.52 -3.51 29.72
N PRO A 109 -12.85 -4.37 28.76
CA PRO A 109 -11.90 -4.78 27.74
C PRO A 109 -11.55 -3.58 26.86
N LEU A 110 -10.27 -3.51 26.46
CA LEU A 110 -9.76 -2.47 25.56
C LEU A 110 -9.78 -1.05 26.14
N ASP A 111 -9.69 -0.90 27.45
CA ASP A 111 -9.42 0.40 28.05
C ASP A 111 -8.02 0.83 27.64
N ILE A 112 -7.95 1.87 26.83
CA ILE A 112 -6.72 2.35 26.24
C ILE A 112 -5.67 2.77 27.28
N ASN A 113 -6.12 3.20 28.46
CA ASN A 113 -5.24 3.62 29.53
C ASN A 113 -4.49 2.45 30.19
N GLY A 114 -5.01 1.23 30.05
CA GLY A 114 -4.38 0.02 30.57
C GLY A 114 -3.41 -0.64 29.59
N ILE A 115 -3.39 -0.20 28.35
CA ILE A 115 -2.52 -0.78 27.33
C ILE A 115 -1.10 -0.25 27.51
N VAL A 116 -0.16 -1.15 27.78
CA VAL A 116 1.26 -0.79 27.98
C VAL A 116 2.10 -1.11 26.76
N ASP A 117 1.66 -2.06 25.93
CA ASP A 117 2.40 -2.46 24.75
C ASP A 117 1.52 -3.18 23.74
N ILE A 118 1.84 -3.04 22.47
CA ILE A 118 1.20 -3.75 21.38
C ILE A 118 2.30 -4.38 20.55
N GLU A 119 2.26 -5.70 20.43
CA GLU A 119 3.25 -6.45 19.68
C GLU A 119 2.60 -7.10 18.46
N GLU A 120 3.15 -6.83 17.27
CA GLU A 120 2.71 -7.50 16.05
C GLU A 120 3.16 -8.95 16.07
N THR A 121 2.23 -9.88 15.90
CA THR A 121 2.51 -11.30 15.96
C THR A 121 2.68 -11.94 14.59
N ALA A 122 2.34 -11.23 13.50
CA ALA A 122 2.55 -11.69 12.14
C ALA A 122 3.15 -10.56 11.31
N ASN A 123 4.31 -10.80 10.71
CA ASN A 123 5.05 -9.78 9.99
C ASN A 123 4.74 -9.73 8.49
N GLU A 124 4.15 -10.76 7.91
CA GLU A 124 4.09 -10.92 6.46
C GLU A 124 2.70 -11.14 5.90
N GLU A 125 1.72 -11.50 6.72
CA GLU A 125 0.37 -11.77 6.25
C GLU A 125 -0.63 -10.82 6.89
N PHE A 126 -1.20 -9.98 6.03
CA PHE A 126 -2.31 -9.13 6.41
C PHE A 126 -3.57 -9.68 5.79
N GLU A 127 -4.64 -9.70 6.56
CA GLU A 127 -5.95 -10.09 6.07
C GLU A 127 -6.77 -8.86 5.74
N ILE A 128 -7.30 -8.80 4.52
CA ILE A 128 -8.22 -7.74 4.13
C ILE A 128 -9.63 -8.22 4.52
N ILE A 129 -10.24 -7.56 5.49
CA ILE A 129 -11.54 -7.94 6.03
C ILE A 129 -12.69 -7.06 5.55
N ASN A 130 -12.38 -5.94 4.91
CA ASN A 130 -13.39 -5.06 4.36
C ASN A 130 -12.85 -4.29 3.17
N GLU A 131 -13.72 -4.08 2.17
CA GLU A 131 -13.42 -3.28 0.99
C GLU A 131 -14.63 -2.39 0.69
N GLU A 132 -14.43 -1.08 0.69
CA GLU A 132 -15.48 -0.11 0.37
C GLU A 132 -15.06 0.78 -0.79
N GLU A 133 -15.95 0.97 -1.76
CA GLU A 133 -15.75 1.95 -2.81
C GLU A 133 -16.01 3.34 -2.28
N LEU A 134 -15.04 4.25 -2.53
CA LEU A 134 -15.20 5.65 -2.21
C LEU A 134 -15.76 6.36 -3.43
N SER A 135 -17.00 6.85 -3.33
CA SER A 135 -17.64 7.56 -4.41
C SER A 135 -17.40 9.07 -4.30
N GLY A 136 -17.36 9.74 -5.46
CA GLY A 136 -17.27 11.20 -5.51
C GLY A 136 -15.86 11.79 -5.40
N LEU A 137 -14.85 10.99 -5.59
CA LEU A 137 -13.46 11.47 -5.64
C LEU A 137 -13.00 11.67 -7.07
#